data_ce89b7cbbda4e07ebf5d5adc30fcd9c3
#
_entry.id   ce89b7cbbda4e07ebf5d5adc30fcd9c3
#
_cell.length_a   1.000
_cell.length_b   1.000
_cell.length_c   1.000
_cell.angle_alpha   90.00
_cell.angle_beta   90.00
_cell.angle_gamma   90.00
#
_symmetry.space_group_name_H-M   'P 1'
#
loop_
_entity.id
_entity.type
_entity.pdbx_description
1 polymer ?
#
loop_
_entity_poly.entity_id
_entity_poly.type
_entity_poly.pdbx_seq_one_letter_code
_entity_poly.pdbx_strand_id
1 'polypeptide(L)'
;MKQLFLGFLIAVVISGCGYKPSSYYAKQALGDRLYAEVTISRQDPRNSVLIKDAVNEAIVSRFGGKLVTKEQADSILRVNIQSISFSPTVYDTYGYVIAYKTTVVLAMQYENADKKIEKLTATGEYDFSIEANSVISDTNRFEAIRYASNDALDEFVSKLAIKGLRNGNNN
;
A
#
# COMPACT_ATOMS: atom_id res chain seq x y z
N MET A 1 3.17 32.91 -40.17
CA MET A 1 3.30 33.19 -38.75
C MET A 1 2.33 32.34 -37.88
N LYS A 2 1.04 32.28 -38.19
CA LYS A 2 0.07 31.45 -37.43
C LYS A 2 0.41 29.94 -37.36
N GLN A 3 0.89 29.37 -38.45
CA GLN A 3 1.28 27.96 -38.50
C GLN A 3 2.54 27.63 -37.72
N LEU A 4 3.49 28.56 -37.66
CA LEU A 4 4.71 28.45 -36.85
C LEU A 4 4.39 28.54 -35.35
N PHE A 5 3.44 29.37 -34.97
CA PHE A 5 2.98 29.49 -33.57
C PHE A 5 2.20 28.25 -33.10
N LEU A 6 1.39 27.68 -33.98
CA LEU A 6 0.67 26.44 -33.70
C LEU A 6 1.62 25.24 -33.53
N GLY A 7 2.67 25.16 -34.38
CA GLY A 7 3.71 24.13 -34.26
C GLY A 7 4.51 24.22 -32.96
N PHE A 8 4.84 25.44 -32.53
CA PHE A 8 5.54 25.68 -31.26
C PHE A 8 4.67 25.33 -30.04
N LEU A 9 3.36 25.65 -30.09
CA LEU A 9 2.41 25.30 -29.04
C LEU A 9 2.26 23.80 -28.89
N ILE A 10 2.20 23.05 -30.00
CA ILE A 10 2.13 21.59 -29.98
C ILE A 10 3.42 20.96 -29.43
N ALA A 11 4.58 21.51 -29.77
CA ALA A 11 5.87 21.02 -29.25
C ALA A 11 6.01 21.20 -27.73
N VAL A 12 5.45 22.27 -27.14
CA VAL A 12 5.43 22.51 -25.69
C VAL A 12 4.51 21.53 -24.94
N VAL A 13 3.40 21.10 -25.57
CA VAL A 13 2.47 20.14 -24.98
C VAL A 13 3.04 18.72 -24.97
N ILE A 14 3.94 18.38 -25.90
CA ILE A 14 4.58 17.06 -26.02
C ILE A 14 5.79 16.93 -25.06
N SER A 15 6.35 18.02 -24.54
CA SER A 15 7.34 18.00 -23.46
C SER A 15 6.67 17.68 -22.11
N GLY A 16 5.90 16.56 -22.07
CA GLY A 16 5.18 16.08 -20.91
C GLY A 16 6.12 15.88 -19.75
N CYS A 17 5.70 16.33 -18.57
CA CYS A 17 6.34 16.06 -17.29
C CYS A 17 6.71 14.58 -17.21
N GLY A 18 7.98 14.28 -16.96
CA GLY A 18 8.50 12.91 -16.82
C GLY A 18 7.93 12.18 -15.60
N TYR A 19 6.61 11.98 -15.57
CA TYR A 19 5.93 11.22 -14.53
C TYR A 19 6.41 9.77 -14.56
N LYS A 20 7.16 9.38 -13.56
CA LYS A 20 7.53 7.98 -13.34
C LYS A 20 6.48 7.33 -12.43
N PRO A 21 5.81 6.25 -12.86
CA PRO A 21 4.83 5.57 -12.02
C PRO A 21 5.49 5.05 -10.73
N SER A 22 4.73 4.97 -9.66
CA SER A 22 5.20 4.49 -8.33
C SER A 22 5.83 3.09 -8.40
N SER A 23 5.38 2.24 -9.33
CA SER A 23 5.97 0.93 -9.62
C SER A 23 7.44 0.98 -10.05
N TYR A 24 7.88 2.08 -10.68
CA TYR A 24 9.29 2.27 -11.05
C TYR A 24 10.18 2.37 -9.81
N TYR A 25 9.76 3.12 -8.80
CA TYR A 25 10.51 3.31 -7.56
C TYR A 25 10.51 2.06 -6.68
N ALA A 26 9.37 1.35 -6.64
CA ALA A 26 9.29 0.05 -5.97
C ALA A 26 10.27 -0.95 -6.60
N LYS A 27 10.35 -0.99 -7.94
CA LYS A 27 11.28 -1.83 -8.68
C LYS A 27 12.73 -1.47 -8.40
N GLN A 28 13.07 -0.19 -8.34
CA GLN A 28 14.43 0.27 -8.07
C GLN A 28 14.88 -0.06 -6.64
N ALA A 29 13.96 0.00 -5.66
CA ALA A 29 14.25 -0.26 -4.26
C ALA A 29 14.22 -1.75 -3.88
N LEU A 30 13.31 -2.53 -4.49
CA LEU A 30 13.02 -3.91 -4.12
C LEU A 30 13.47 -4.94 -5.18
N GLY A 31 14.03 -4.49 -6.34
CA GLY A 31 14.37 -5.37 -7.45
C GLY A 31 13.16 -5.83 -8.28
N ASP A 32 13.39 -6.77 -9.18
CA ASP A 32 12.36 -7.28 -10.09
C ASP A 32 11.57 -8.45 -9.49
N ARG A 33 12.18 -9.19 -8.57
CA ARG A 33 11.64 -10.42 -7.98
C ARG A 33 11.57 -10.28 -6.47
N LEU A 34 10.36 -10.23 -5.94
CA LEU A 34 10.07 -9.98 -4.53
C LEU A 34 9.48 -11.23 -3.87
N TYR A 35 10.02 -11.63 -2.73
CA TYR A 35 9.36 -12.54 -1.81
C TYR A 35 8.72 -11.74 -0.68
N ALA A 36 7.42 -11.95 -0.43
CA ALA A 36 6.68 -11.30 0.65
C ALA A 36 6.32 -12.30 1.75
N GLU A 37 6.61 -11.94 2.98
CA GLU A 37 6.26 -12.71 4.17
C GLU A 37 5.42 -11.86 5.10
N VAL A 38 4.18 -12.30 5.39
CA VAL A 38 3.26 -11.60 6.28
C VAL A 38 3.20 -12.29 7.63
N THR A 39 3.46 -11.52 8.67
CA THR A 39 3.33 -11.95 10.06
C THR A 39 2.33 -11.07 10.78
N ILE A 40 1.66 -11.63 11.80
CA ILE A 40 0.68 -10.93 12.63
C ILE A 40 1.24 -10.85 14.04
N SER A 41 1.18 -9.67 14.64
CA SER A 41 1.43 -9.51 16.06
C SER A 41 0.35 -10.26 16.87
N ARG A 42 0.75 -11.02 17.88
CA ARG A 42 -0.03 -12.05 18.59
C ARG A 42 -1.29 -11.57 19.33
N GLN A 43 -1.83 -10.39 19.05
CA GLN A 43 -2.89 -9.78 19.85
C GLN A 43 -4.32 -10.25 19.51
N ASP A 44 -4.57 -10.87 18.34
CA ASP A 44 -5.90 -11.40 18.01
C ASP A 44 -5.82 -12.72 17.21
N PRO A 45 -5.88 -13.88 17.89
CA PRO A 45 -5.83 -15.19 17.22
C PRO A 45 -7.09 -15.52 16.41
N ARG A 46 -8.24 -14.91 16.75
CA ARG A 46 -9.53 -15.29 16.15
C ARG A 46 -9.68 -14.82 14.70
N ASN A 47 -9.13 -13.66 14.38
CA ASN A 47 -9.24 -13.07 13.03
C ASN A 47 -7.91 -13.15 12.25
N SER A 48 -6.92 -13.84 12.79
CA SER A 48 -5.56 -13.84 12.25
C SER A 48 -5.46 -14.36 10.81
N VAL A 49 -6.26 -15.36 10.44
CA VAL A 49 -6.26 -15.91 9.08
C VAL A 49 -6.88 -14.91 8.11
N LEU A 50 -8.08 -14.39 8.44
CA LEU A 50 -8.79 -13.40 7.63
C LEU A 50 -7.93 -12.15 7.38
N ILE A 51 -7.28 -11.65 8.42
CA ILE A 51 -6.39 -10.49 8.35
C ILE A 51 -5.19 -10.78 7.45
N LYS A 52 -4.54 -11.92 7.66
CA LYS A 52 -3.38 -12.32 6.86
C LYS A 52 -3.73 -12.48 5.39
N ASP A 53 -4.86 -13.10 5.09
CA ASP A 53 -5.33 -13.31 3.72
C ASP A 53 -5.66 -11.98 3.03
N ALA A 54 -6.32 -11.05 3.73
CA ALA A 54 -6.62 -9.72 3.20
C ALA A 54 -5.34 -8.93 2.87
N VAL A 55 -4.35 -8.96 3.77
CA VAL A 55 -3.06 -8.28 3.54
C VAL A 55 -2.25 -8.99 2.43
N ASN A 56 -2.26 -10.31 2.36
CA ASN A 56 -1.62 -11.04 1.27
C ASN A 56 -2.26 -10.69 -0.09
N GLU A 57 -3.58 -10.60 -0.17
CA GLU A 57 -4.27 -10.17 -1.40
C GLU A 57 -3.89 -8.75 -1.79
N ALA A 58 -3.77 -7.83 -0.82
CA ALA A 58 -3.30 -6.48 -1.07
C ALA A 58 -1.87 -6.46 -1.62
N ILE A 59 -0.96 -7.28 -1.08
CA ILE A 59 0.41 -7.40 -1.56
C ILE A 59 0.44 -7.95 -3.00
N VAL A 60 -0.32 -9.01 -3.28
CA VAL A 60 -0.44 -9.57 -4.64
C VAL A 60 -0.98 -8.54 -5.62
N SER A 61 -2.03 -7.83 -5.24
CA SER A 61 -2.62 -6.75 -6.05
C SER A 61 -1.61 -5.65 -6.37
N ARG A 62 -0.77 -5.27 -5.41
CA ARG A 62 0.16 -4.16 -5.57
C ARG A 62 1.46 -4.54 -6.28
N PHE A 63 2.01 -5.73 -6.01
CA PHE A 63 3.29 -6.18 -6.56
C PHE A 63 3.14 -7.21 -7.68
N GLY A 64 1.99 -7.86 -7.80
CA GLY A 64 1.58 -8.70 -8.91
C GLY A 64 2.62 -9.73 -9.35
N GLY A 65 2.93 -9.76 -10.63
CA GLY A 65 3.84 -10.71 -11.25
C GLY A 65 5.32 -10.63 -10.79
N LYS A 66 5.63 -9.73 -9.85
CA LYS A 66 6.96 -9.63 -9.23
C LYS A 66 7.12 -10.57 -8.03
N LEU A 67 6.05 -11.17 -7.53
CA LEU A 67 6.11 -12.12 -6.42
C LEU A 67 6.65 -13.47 -6.88
N VAL A 68 7.67 -13.95 -6.18
CA VAL A 68 8.35 -15.22 -6.46
C VAL A 68 8.58 -16.00 -5.16
N THR A 69 9.12 -17.22 -5.27
CA THR A 69 9.55 -17.99 -4.09
C THR A 69 10.79 -17.34 -3.45
N LYS A 70 11.06 -17.68 -2.19
CA LYS A 70 12.15 -17.09 -1.42
C LYS A 70 13.53 -17.30 -2.08
N GLU A 71 13.70 -18.46 -2.71
CA GLU A 71 14.96 -18.87 -3.37
C GLU A 71 15.22 -18.09 -4.67
N GLN A 72 14.16 -17.56 -5.28
CA GLN A 72 14.23 -16.83 -6.54
C GLN A 72 14.17 -15.31 -6.36
N ALA A 73 14.02 -14.85 -5.13
CA ALA A 73 13.79 -13.44 -4.83
C ALA A 73 15.11 -12.63 -4.84
N ASP A 74 15.05 -11.46 -5.43
CA ASP A 74 16.10 -10.44 -5.33
C ASP A 74 16.03 -9.71 -3.98
N SER A 75 14.82 -9.58 -3.44
CA SER A 75 14.55 -8.94 -2.15
C SER A 75 13.47 -9.67 -1.36
N ILE A 76 13.57 -9.55 -0.04
CA ILE A 76 12.60 -10.08 0.91
C ILE A 76 11.89 -8.90 1.58
N LEU A 77 10.56 -8.84 1.40
CA LEU A 77 9.69 -7.91 2.12
C LEU A 77 9.00 -8.65 3.27
N ARG A 78 9.34 -8.27 4.49
CA ARG A 78 8.64 -8.75 5.68
C ARG A 78 7.64 -7.71 6.13
N VAL A 79 6.37 -8.10 6.13
CA VAL A 79 5.25 -7.25 6.55
C VAL A 79 4.74 -7.76 7.89
N ASN A 80 4.81 -6.91 8.91
CA ASN A 80 4.24 -7.18 10.22
C ASN A 80 3.02 -6.29 10.41
N ILE A 81 1.87 -6.90 10.62
CA ILE A 81 0.63 -6.20 10.93
C ILE A 81 0.69 -5.76 12.38
N GLN A 82 0.88 -4.46 12.62
CA GLN A 82 0.98 -3.89 13.97
C GLN A 82 -0.39 -3.70 14.61
N SER A 83 -1.32 -3.11 13.87
CA SER A 83 -2.69 -2.89 14.37
C SER A 83 -3.69 -2.79 13.23
N ILE A 84 -4.93 -3.17 13.56
CA ILE A 84 -6.10 -2.94 12.75
C ILE A 84 -7.18 -2.41 13.70
N SER A 85 -7.83 -1.32 13.30
CA SER A 85 -8.93 -0.73 14.06
C SER A 85 -10.10 -0.37 13.15
N PHE A 86 -11.29 -0.43 13.72
CA PHE A 86 -12.54 0.00 13.10
C PHE A 86 -13.16 1.07 13.99
N SER A 87 -13.18 2.30 13.52
CA SER A 87 -13.68 3.46 14.26
C SER A 87 -14.98 3.96 13.64
N PRO A 88 -16.07 4.11 14.40
CA PRO A 88 -17.29 4.72 13.91
C PRO A 88 -17.04 6.16 13.41
N THR A 89 -17.55 6.50 12.24
CA THR A 89 -17.37 7.83 11.64
C THR A 89 -18.68 8.58 11.40
N VAL A 90 -19.76 7.85 11.12
CA VAL A 90 -21.08 8.45 10.85
C VAL A 90 -22.15 7.74 11.64
N TYR A 91 -23.08 8.53 12.18
CA TYR A 91 -24.25 8.06 12.91
C TYR A 91 -25.53 8.58 12.22
N ASP A 92 -26.58 7.79 12.27
CA ASP A 92 -27.91 8.21 11.83
C ASP A 92 -28.61 9.13 12.85
N THR A 93 -29.83 9.57 12.53
CA THR A 93 -30.63 10.45 13.41
C THR A 93 -31.06 9.78 14.72
N TYR A 94 -30.98 8.47 14.81
CA TYR A 94 -31.30 7.68 16.01
C TYR A 94 -30.06 7.29 16.81
N GLY A 95 -28.84 7.70 16.37
CA GLY A 95 -27.58 7.41 17.03
C GLY A 95 -26.97 6.04 16.67
N TYR A 96 -27.50 5.34 15.68
CA TYR A 96 -26.88 4.10 15.20
C TYR A 96 -25.71 4.40 14.27
N VAL A 97 -24.63 3.63 14.39
CA VAL A 97 -23.49 3.73 13.49
C VAL A 97 -23.89 3.25 12.10
N ILE A 98 -23.60 4.04 11.08
CA ILE A 98 -23.87 3.73 9.67
C ILE A 98 -22.61 3.79 8.79
N ALA A 99 -21.47 4.23 9.34
CA ALA A 99 -20.19 4.15 8.64
C ALA A 99 -19.03 3.98 9.62
N TYR A 100 -17.99 3.29 9.14
CA TYR A 100 -16.76 3.05 9.86
C TYR A 100 -15.56 3.44 9.01
N LYS A 101 -14.49 3.85 9.69
CA LYS A 101 -13.14 3.95 9.14
C LYS A 101 -12.33 2.75 9.63
N THR A 102 -11.73 2.02 8.70
CA THR A 102 -10.71 1.02 8.99
C THR A 102 -9.34 1.67 8.89
N THR A 103 -8.51 1.48 9.90
CA THR A 103 -7.11 1.89 9.86
C THR A 103 -6.23 0.66 10.03
N VAL A 104 -5.28 0.46 9.09
CA VAL A 104 -4.30 -0.61 9.11
C VAL A 104 -2.91 -0.02 9.24
N VAL A 105 -2.14 -0.48 10.22
CA VAL A 105 -0.75 -0.09 10.42
C VAL A 105 0.16 -1.28 10.12
N LEU A 106 1.02 -1.15 9.12
CA LEU A 106 1.97 -2.15 8.67
C LEU A 106 3.39 -1.70 8.99
N ALA A 107 4.15 -2.51 9.74
CA ALA A 107 5.59 -2.36 9.86
C ALA A 107 6.27 -3.25 8.82
N MET A 108 7.01 -2.63 7.91
CA MET A 108 7.66 -3.31 6.80
C MET A 108 9.17 -3.27 6.95
N GLN A 109 9.80 -4.40 6.68
CA GLN A 109 11.26 -4.54 6.61
C GLN A 109 11.60 -5.10 5.24
N TYR A 110 12.53 -4.48 4.56
CA TYR A 110 13.04 -4.97 3.29
C TYR A 110 14.56 -4.90 3.26
N GLU A 111 15.16 -5.83 2.54
CA GLU A 111 16.59 -5.83 2.26
C GLU A 111 16.81 -5.07 0.95
N ASN A 112 17.61 -4.01 0.97
CA ASN A 112 17.96 -3.25 -0.22
C ASN A 112 19.07 -3.94 -1.03
N ALA A 113 19.43 -3.37 -2.20
CA ALA A 113 20.47 -3.89 -3.07
C ALA A 113 21.85 -3.99 -2.38
N ASP A 114 22.13 -3.16 -1.38
CA ASP A 114 23.35 -3.18 -0.57
C ASP A 114 23.28 -4.17 0.60
N LYS A 115 22.27 -5.05 0.64
CA LYS A 115 21.97 -5.99 1.72
C LYS A 115 21.75 -5.35 3.09
N LYS A 116 21.38 -4.08 3.12
CA LYS A 116 20.99 -3.39 4.36
C LYS A 116 19.50 -3.58 4.61
N ILE A 117 19.17 -3.91 5.85
CA ILE A 117 17.78 -4.02 6.29
C ILE A 117 17.25 -2.63 6.59
N GLU A 118 16.26 -2.23 5.85
CA GLU A 118 15.51 -0.98 6.01
C GLU A 118 14.16 -1.26 6.65
N LYS A 119 13.71 -0.35 7.52
CA LYS A 119 12.43 -0.44 8.21
C LYS A 119 11.59 0.79 7.91
N LEU A 120 10.35 0.57 7.57
CA LEU A 120 9.35 1.61 7.34
C LEU A 120 8.02 1.19 7.97
N THR A 121 7.30 2.16 8.52
CA THR A 121 5.91 1.97 8.93
C THR A 121 5.03 2.72 7.95
N ALA A 122 3.94 2.10 7.53
CA ALA A 122 2.93 2.71 6.69
C ALA A 122 1.54 2.47 7.28
N THR A 123 0.67 3.46 7.11
CA THR A 123 -0.70 3.44 7.60
C THR A 123 -1.62 3.64 6.41
N GLY A 124 -2.65 2.83 6.33
CA GLY A 124 -3.68 3.00 5.32
C GLY A 124 -5.06 3.03 5.96
N GLU A 125 -5.95 3.73 5.29
CA GLU A 125 -7.31 3.95 5.74
C GLU A 125 -8.32 3.56 4.65
N TYR A 126 -9.49 3.13 5.09
CA TYR A 126 -10.62 2.87 4.20
C TYR A 126 -11.94 3.10 4.94
N ASP A 127 -12.79 3.94 4.36
CA ASP A 127 -14.12 4.23 4.88
C ASP A 127 -15.15 3.34 4.18
N PHE A 128 -16.07 2.76 4.97
CA PHE A 128 -17.17 1.95 4.44
C PHE A 128 -18.44 2.13 5.26
N SER A 129 -19.60 1.94 4.59
CA SER A 129 -20.91 2.06 5.21
C SER A 129 -21.50 0.70 5.56
N ILE A 130 -22.33 0.68 6.59
CA ILE A 130 -23.17 -0.46 6.97
C ILE A 130 -24.63 0.00 7.08
N GLU A 131 -25.56 -0.96 7.09
CA GLU A 131 -26.95 -0.65 7.39
C GLU A 131 -27.10 -0.26 8.87
N ALA A 132 -28.03 0.66 9.15
CA ALA A 132 -28.33 1.07 10.51
C ALA A 132 -28.71 -0.14 11.39
N ASN A 133 -28.23 -0.14 12.64
CA ASN A 133 -28.46 -1.23 13.60
C ASN A 133 -27.90 -2.60 13.15
N SER A 134 -26.93 -2.63 12.26
CA SER A 134 -26.20 -3.85 11.85
C SER A 134 -24.81 -3.90 12.47
N VAL A 135 -24.19 -5.08 12.39
CA VAL A 135 -22.80 -5.30 12.77
C VAL A 135 -21.92 -5.40 11.53
N ILE A 136 -20.65 -5.11 11.65
CA ILE A 136 -19.68 -5.29 10.56
C ILE A 136 -19.63 -6.79 10.22
N SER A 137 -20.03 -7.15 9.00
CA SER A 137 -19.94 -8.52 8.48
C SER A 137 -18.47 -8.93 8.23
N ASP A 138 -18.19 -10.23 8.19
CA ASP A 138 -16.84 -10.73 7.86
C ASP A 138 -16.40 -10.31 6.46
N THR A 139 -17.33 -10.24 5.50
CA THR A 139 -17.07 -9.74 4.13
C THR A 139 -16.63 -8.29 4.15
N ASN A 140 -17.42 -7.41 4.82
CA ASN A 140 -17.06 -5.99 4.93
C ASN A 140 -15.72 -5.80 5.67
N ARG A 141 -15.49 -6.61 6.70
CA ARG A 141 -14.22 -6.59 7.45
C ARG A 141 -13.04 -6.97 6.56
N PHE A 142 -13.17 -8.05 5.78
CA PHE A 142 -12.13 -8.51 4.86
C PHE A 142 -11.83 -7.44 3.80
N GLU A 143 -12.85 -6.93 3.13
CA GLU A 143 -12.69 -5.89 2.10
C GLU A 143 -12.08 -4.61 2.66
N ALA A 144 -12.55 -4.17 3.82
CA ALA A 144 -12.04 -2.97 4.46
C ALA A 144 -10.55 -3.11 4.84
N ILE A 145 -10.14 -4.27 5.39
CA ILE A 145 -8.74 -4.54 5.69
C ILE A 145 -7.92 -4.59 4.40
N ARG A 146 -8.41 -5.22 3.34
CA ARG A 146 -7.73 -5.32 2.05
C ARG A 146 -7.53 -3.94 1.42
N TYR A 147 -8.55 -3.09 1.40
CA TYR A 147 -8.44 -1.74 0.83
C TYR A 147 -7.54 -0.83 1.67
N ALA A 148 -7.67 -0.85 2.99
CA ALA A 148 -6.78 -0.10 3.88
C ALA A 148 -5.32 -0.61 3.78
N SER A 149 -5.12 -1.93 3.56
CA SER A 149 -3.78 -2.47 3.33
C SER A 149 -3.20 -2.04 1.99
N ASN A 150 -4.02 -1.92 0.93
CA ASN A 150 -3.58 -1.35 -0.35
C ASN A 150 -3.12 0.10 -0.18
N ASP A 151 -3.87 0.91 0.57
CA ASP A 151 -3.50 2.31 0.87
C ASP A 151 -2.19 2.38 1.66
N ALA A 152 -2.02 1.54 2.69
CA ALA A 152 -0.75 1.43 3.43
C ALA A 152 0.43 1.03 2.52
N LEU A 153 0.22 0.12 1.55
CA LEU A 153 1.24 -0.28 0.60
C LEU A 153 1.57 0.84 -0.40
N ASP A 154 0.61 1.68 -0.76
CA ASP A 154 0.84 2.89 -1.57
C ASP A 154 1.68 3.91 -0.82
N GLU A 155 1.38 4.12 0.46
CA GLU A 155 2.20 4.98 1.33
C GLU A 155 3.63 4.42 1.45
N PHE A 156 3.77 3.10 1.62
CA PHE A 156 5.08 2.45 1.66
C PHE A 156 5.89 2.70 0.38
N VAL A 157 5.30 2.50 -0.79
CA VAL A 157 5.95 2.75 -2.09
C VAL A 157 6.34 4.21 -2.23
N SER A 158 5.50 5.13 -1.77
CA SER A 158 5.78 6.56 -1.78
C SER A 158 6.98 6.91 -0.87
N LYS A 159 7.05 6.34 0.32
CA LYS A 159 8.20 6.49 1.25
C LYS A 159 9.49 5.92 0.67
N LEU A 160 9.41 4.78 -0.04
CA LEU A 160 10.56 4.20 -0.76
C LEU A 160 11.07 5.16 -1.84
N ALA A 161 10.17 5.76 -2.62
CA ALA A 161 10.52 6.71 -3.68
C ALA A 161 11.28 7.93 -3.11
N ILE A 162 10.78 8.50 -2.02
CA ILE A 162 11.42 9.65 -1.35
C ILE A 162 12.83 9.26 -0.85
N LYS A 163 12.97 8.06 -0.27
CA LYS A 163 14.25 7.58 0.24
C LYS A 163 15.26 7.31 -0.88
N GLY A 164 14.80 6.74 -2.01
CA GLY A 164 15.61 6.52 -3.20
C GLY A 164 16.16 7.82 -3.80
N LEU A 165 15.32 8.85 -3.88
CA LEU A 165 15.73 10.17 -4.35
C LEU A 165 16.78 10.84 -3.44
N ARG A 166 16.68 10.68 -2.13
CA ARG A 166 17.67 11.24 -1.17
C ARG A 166 19.02 10.53 -1.26
N ASN A 167 19.04 9.24 -1.51
CA ASN A 167 20.28 8.48 -1.67
C ASN A 167 20.97 8.74 -3.02
N GLY A 168 20.19 9.03 -4.08
CA GLY A 168 20.71 9.36 -5.40
C GLY A 168 21.31 10.77 -5.51
N ASN A 169 20.98 11.70 -4.59
CA ASN A 169 21.54 13.04 -4.55
C ASN A 169 22.83 13.17 -3.71
N ASN A 170 23.24 12.10 -3.05
CA ASN A 170 24.45 12.08 -2.19
C ASN A 170 25.65 11.36 -2.83
N ASN A 171 25.57 11.04 -4.11
CA ASN A 171 26.67 10.55 -4.96
C ASN A 171 26.96 11.60 -6.07
#